data_640f795841ea38aa056ee4790aec6689
#
_entry.id   640f795841ea38aa056ee4790aec6689
#
_cell.length_a   1.000
_cell.length_b   1.000
_cell.length_c   1.000
_cell.angle_alpha   90.00
_cell.angle_beta   90.00
_cell.angle_gamma   90.00
#
_symmetry.space_group_name_H-M   'P 1'
#
loop_
_entity.id
_entity.type
_entity.pdbx_description
1 polymer ?
#
loop_
_entity_poly.entity_id
_entity_poly.type
_entity_poly.pdbx_seq_one_letter_code
_entity_poly.pdbx_strand_id
1 'polypeptide(L)'
;MSKVNKICGVVDSRVDPYSHRAAKVESREFWRWGSDNRLPFLLSEISRCSTTHRRIINDKADYISGKGFTFDTEQQLLSEFVAQVNSSGETLRQLLNKVAFDKALLGNAFIEIVTDSDHTFLSLYHQDATRCRVAKDSEHILLHHNWNNFSSKDAVSLPLYPKFEPQADGTLRSIIHYKDYEPGFEHYGVPPYIAGLGVSAIAYKTDKWNISRLDNSFQPSGVMILDEAVDNEFDAERMVHNAEERFSGKPGQVMFIVKDGSEKDNSRFLPISASSDGDWEALHTQATNDIVVAHSWFRSLSGLDYSTGFNSERILHEYEVALNTVILGEQAELLEPLREVITAILGVDASSLEFVNRPPTRSKPIYMKVWEARRADGLDYDPEDERQQYYLSEISKYNVTKIG
;
A
#
# COMPACT_ATOMS: atom_id res chain seq x y z
N MET A 1 -19.34 -18.45 -4.77
CA MET A 1 -19.45 -16.99 -4.99
C MET A 1 -19.65 -16.12 -3.73
N SER A 2 -19.70 -16.65 -2.49
CA SER A 2 -20.13 -15.83 -1.34
C SER A 2 -19.04 -15.26 -0.42
N LYS A 3 -17.76 -15.63 -0.57
CA LYS A 3 -16.70 -15.16 0.34
C LYS A 3 -15.88 -13.97 -0.16
N VAL A 4 -15.74 -13.78 -1.45
CA VAL A 4 -14.98 -12.64 -2.02
C VAL A 4 -15.79 -11.35 -2.00
N ASN A 5 -17.12 -11.43 -2.13
CA ASN A 5 -18.00 -10.25 -2.06
C ASN A 5 -18.11 -9.58 -0.68
N LYS A 6 -17.65 -10.24 0.39
CA LYS A 6 -17.65 -9.65 1.74
C LYS A 6 -16.41 -8.83 2.06
N ILE A 7 -15.31 -9.01 1.34
CA ILE A 7 -14.04 -8.35 1.64
C ILE A 7 -14.06 -6.88 1.21
N CYS A 8 -14.71 -6.56 0.12
CA CYS A 8 -14.77 -5.19 -0.43
C CYS A 8 -16.15 -4.51 -0.31
N GLY A 9 -17.05 -5.05 0.46
CA GLY A 9 -18.43 -4.55 0.58
C GLY A 9 -18.63 -3.36 1.51
N VAL A 10 -17.61 -2.86 2.19
CA VAL A 10 -17.78 -1.94 3.33
C VAL A 10 -17.01 -0.62 3.16
N VAL A 11 -16.80 -0.17 1.95
CA VAL A 11 -16.49 1.25 1.80
C VAL A 11 -17.84 1.99 1.77
N ASP A 12 -18.43 2.10 2.96
CA ASP A 12 -19.59 2.97 3.18
C ASP A 12 -19.15 4.40 2.89
N SER A 13 -19.98 5.15 2.17
CA SER A 13 -19.81 6.59 1.94
C SER A 13 -19.79 7.43 3.23
N ARG A 14 -19.87 6.79 4.38
CA ARG A 14 -19.82 7.34 5.73
C ARG A 14 -18.49 7.13 6.43
N VAL A 15 -17.43 6.71 5.75
CA VAL A 15 -16.09 6.71 6.35
C VAL A 15 -15.66 8.16 6.50
N ASP A 16 -16.02 8.74 7.62
CA ASP A 16 -15.43 9.97 8.10
C ASP A 16 -14.02 9.62 8.62
N PRO A 17 -12.95 10.02 7.90
CA PRO A 17 -11.59 9.74 8.35
C PRO A 17 -11.30 10.37 9.72
N TYR A 18 -12.10 11.31 10.16
CA TYR A 18 -12.00 11.99 11.45
C TYR A 18 -12.95 11.44 12.54
N SER A 19 -13.78 10.44 12.24
CA SER A 19 -14.72 9.83 13.21
C SER A 19 -14.01 9.14 14.39
N HIS A 20 -12.72 8.88 14.27
CA HIS A 20 -11.90 8.29 15.32
C HIS A 20 -11.59 9.23 16.51
N ARG A 21 -11.91 10.55 16.41
CA ARG A 21 -11.85 11.47 17.57
C ARG A 21 -12.87 11.14 18.67
N ALA A 22 -13.91 10.40 18.37
CA ALA A 22 -15.02 10.17 19.27
C ALA A 22 -15.25 8.68 19.58
N ALA A 23 -14.26 8.01 20.16
CA ALA A 23 -14.48 6.70 20.77
C ALA A 23 -15.35 6.88 22.02
N LYS A 24 -16.68 6.73 21.88
CA LYS A 24 -17.64 6.83 22.99
C LYS A 24 -17.58 5.66 23.97
N VAL A 25 -16.93 4.56 23.59
CA VAL A 25 -16.78 3.37 24.44
C VAL A 25 -15.30 3.10 24.61
N GLU A 26 -14.76 3.39 25.76
CA GLU A 26 -13.36 3.14 26.10
C GLU A 26 -13.11 1.69 26.45
N SER A 27 -12.03 1.10 25.93
CA SER A 27 -11.45 -0.10 26.55
C SER A 27 -10.76 0.31 27.86
N ARG A 28 -10.79 -0.55 28.88
CA ARG A 28 -10.08 -0.29 30.14
C ARG A 28 -8.59 -0.60 30.05
N GLU A 29 -8.16 -1.37 29.04
CA GLU A 29 -6.82 -1.95 28.97
C GLU A 29 -5.96 -1.32 27.87
N PHE A 30 -6.59 -0.81 26.80
CA PHE A 30 -5.86 -0.20 25.68
C PHE A 30 -6.62 0.97 25.06
N TRP A 31 -5.89 1.82 24.33
CA TRP A 31 -6.45 2.87 23.49
C TRP A 31 -6.95 2.26 22.19
N ARG A 32 -8.19 2.55 21.81
CA ARG A 32 -8.74 2.07 20.54
C ARG A 32 -8.09 2.76 19.37
N TRP A 33 -7.82 1.99 18.33
CA TRP A 33 -7.33 2.52 17.07
C TRP A 33 -8.51 2.74 16.11
N GLY A 34 -8.99 4.01 16.06
CA GLY A 34 -10.25 4.39 15.45
C GLY A 34 -11.44 4.21 16.41
N SER A 35 -12.61 4.70 16.01
CA SER A 35 -13.83 4.73 16.85
C SER A 35 -14.28 3.35 17.32
N ASP A 36 -14.12 2.34 16.47
CA ASP A 36 -14.52 0.95 16.69
C ASP A 36 -13.34 -0.03 16.83
N ASN A 37 -12.11 0.49 16.97
CA ASN A 37 -10.86 -0.29 17.00
C ASN A 37 -10.53 -1.04 15.69
N ARG A 38 -11.18 -0.68 14.57
CA ARG A 38 -11.04 -1.37 13.26
C ARG A 38 -10.30 -0.56 12.20
N LEU A 39 -9.86 0.66 12.52
CA LEU A 39 -9.20 1.54 11.53
C LEU A 39 -8.04 0.84 10.78
N PRO A 40 -7.09 0.12 11.42
CA PRO A 40 -5.99 -0.51 10.69
C PRO A 40 -6.47 -1.61 9.72
N PHE A 41 -7.54 -2.32 10.07
CA PHE A 41 -8.13 -3.31 9.17
C PHE A 41 -8.84 -2.66 7.99
N LEU A 42 -9.56 -1.56 8.22
CA LEU A 42 -10.22 -0.78 7.17
C LEU A 42 -9.21 -0.22 6.17
N LEU A 43 -8.12 0.40 6.65
CA LEU A 43 -7.06 0.92 5.78
C LEU A 43 -6.43 -0.21 4.95
N SER A 44 -6.18 -1.36 5.56
CA SER A 44 -5.66 -2.55 4.87
C SER A 44 -6.63 -3.08 3.80
N GLU A 45 -7.93 -3.09 4.06
CA GLU A 45 -8.96 -3.50 3.11
C GLU A 45 -9.05 -2.53 1.92
N ILE A 46 -9.09 -1.22 2.19
CA ILE A 46 -9.12 -0.20 1.13
C ILE A 46 -7.90 -0.32 0.23
N SER A 47 -6.70 -0.52 0.81
CA SER A 47 -5.49 -0.67 0.02
C SER A 47 -5.50 -1.88 -0.91
N ARG A 48 -6.19 -2.96 -0.53
CA ARG A 48 -6.35 -4.15 -1.38
C ARG A 48 -7.37 -3.95 -2.50
N CYS A 49 -8.25 -2.98 -2.35
CA CYS A 49 -9.32 -2.69 -3.32
C CYS A 49 -8.93 -1.66 -4.37
N SER A 50 -7.90 -0.86 -4.15
CA SER A 50 -7.40 0.16 -5.09
C SER A 50 -6.00 -0.20 -5.58
N THR A 51 -5.89 -0.49 -6.88
CA THR A 51 -4.61 -0.84 -7.52
C THR A 51 -3.58 0.28 -7.39
N THR A 52 -3.97 1.51 -7.67
CA THR A 52 -3.11 2.70 -7.55
C THR A 52 -2.64 2.92 -6.13
N HIS A 53 -3.57 2.90 -5.17
CA HIS A 53 -3.27 3.09 -3.75
C HIS A 53 -2.28 2.03 -3.25
N ARG A 54 -2.56 0.74 -3.53
CA ARG A 54 -1.68 -0.36 -3.15
C ARG A 54 -0.30 -0.25 -3.79
N ARG A 55 -0.25 0.11 -5.09
CA ARG A 55 1.01 0.25 -5.81
C ARG A 55 1.90 1.29 -5.16
N ILE A 56 1.37 2.48 -4.85
CA ILE A 56 2.13 3.55 -4.22
C ILE A 56 2.68 3.15 -2.84
N ILE A 57 1.88 2.45 -2.03
CA ILE A 57 2.33 1.97 -0.71
C ILE A 57 3.51 1.00 -0.86
N ASN A 58 3.42 0.04 -1.80
CA ASN A 58 4.51 -0.89 -2.09
C ASN A 58 5.77 -0.15 -2.56
N ASP A 59 5.61 0.80 -3.50
CA ASP A 59 6.74 1.58 -4.01
C ASP A 59 7.41 2.40 -2.91
N LYS A 60 6.63 3.07 -2.05
CA LYS A 60 7.18 3.78 -0.90
C LYS A 60 8.00 2.85 0.00
N ALA A 61 7.45 1.68 0.35
CA ALA A 61 8.17 0.71 1.17
C ALA A 61 9.49 0.26 0.52
N ASP A 62 9.47 0.01 -0.79
CA ASP A 62 10.65 -0.41 -1.56
C ASP A 62 11.72 0.68 -1.69
N TYR A 63 11.31 1.94 -1.88
CA TYR A 63 12.24 3.07 -1.96
C TYR A 63 12.78 3.45 -0.58
N ILE A 64 11.93 3.48 0.47
CA ILE A 64 12.35 3.80 1.84
C ILE A 64 13.31 2.73 2.37
N SER A 65 13.06 1.44 2.11
CA SER A 65 13.99 0.36 2.53
C SER A 65 15.31 0.34 1.74
N GLY A 66 15.43 1.14 0.70
CA GLY A 66 16.66 1.28 -0.10
C GLY A 66 17.10 0.02 -0.82
N LYS A 67 18.39 -0.04 -1.16
CA LYS A 67 19.03 -1.17 -1.85
C LYS A 67 20.10 -1.89 -0.99
N GLY A 68 20.05 -1.69 0.31
CA GLY A 68 21.01 -2.18 1.30
C GLY A 68 21.53 -1.04 2.16
N PHE A 69 22.63 -1.30 2.84
CA PHE A 69 23.26 -0.37 3.74
C PHE A 69 24.73 -0.16 3.41
N THR A 70 25.23 1.03 3.71
CA THR A 70 26.64 1.32 3.83
C THR A 70 26.96 1.60 5.30
N PHE A 71 28.11 1.16 5.76
CA PHE A 71 28.59 1.33 7.11
C PHE A 71 30.10 1.08 7.14
N ASP A 72 30.77 1.35 8.25
CA ASP A 72 32.18 1.03 8.44
C ASP A 72 32.38 -0.49 8.45
N THR A 73 33.03 -1.00 7.42
CA THR A 73 33.23 -2.45 7.18
C THR A 73 34.24 -3.09 8.14
N GLU A 74 34.99 -2.32 8.91
CA GLU A 74 35.87 -2.86 9.95
C GLU A 74 35.09 -3.43 11.15
N GLN A 75 33.80 -3.07 11.27
CA GLN A 75 32.90 -3.56 12.31
C GLN A 75 32.21 -4.87 11.93
N GLN A 76 32.85 -6.00 12.19
CA GLN A 76 32.32 -7.32 11.83
C GLN A 76 30.93 -7.59 12.45
N LEU A 77 30.73 -7.27 13.74
CA LEU A 77 29.44 -7.46 14.43
C LEU A 77 28.31 -6.70 13.75
N LEU A 78 28.54 -5.47 13.30
CA LEU A 78 27.54 -4.69 12.57
C LEU A 78 27.23 -5.33 11.21
N SER A 79 28.25 -5.85 10.52
CA SER A 79 28.07 -6.55 9.25
C SER A 79 27.23 -7.81 9.40
N GLU A 80 27.50 -8.62 10.42
CA GLU A 80 26.74 -9.83 10.74
C GLU A 80 25.30 -9.49 11.13
N PHE A 81 25.10 -8.46 11.93
CA PHE A 81 23.78 -8.00 12.32
C PHE A 81 22.95 -7.50 11.14
N VAL A 82 23.51 -6.68 10.24
CA VAL A 82 22.82 -6.21 9.03
C VAL A 82 22.42 -7.37 8.11
N ALA A 83 23.27 -8.41 8.05
CA ALA A 83 23.00 -9.61 7.25
C ALA A 83 21.92 -10.51 7.87
N GLN A 84 21.81 -10.54 9.20
CA GLN A 84 20.83 -11.36 9.92
C GLN A 84 20.40 -10.70 11.23
N VAL A 85 19.20 -10.11 11.26
CA VAL A 85 18.67 -9.37 12.43
C VAL A 85 17.88 -10.24 13.41
N ASN A 86 17.57 -11.49 13.06
CA ASN A 86 16.78 -12.39 13.91
C ASN A 86 17.02 -13.86 13.57
N SER A 87 16.47 -14.74 14.42
CA SER A 87 16.59 -16.20 14.27
C SER A 87 15.93 -16.78 13.01
N SER A 88 15.07 -16.00 12.33
CA SER A 88 14.44 -16.40 11.08
C SER A 88 15.35 -16.18 9.85
N GLY A 89 16.56 -15.65 10.04
CA GLY A 89 17.50 -15.35 8.94
C GLY A 89 17.13 -14.11 8.13
N GLU A 90 16.35 -13.22 8.70
CA GLU A 90 15.90 -11.99 8.04
C GLU A 90 17.01 -10.93 8.05
N THR A 91 17.23 -10.25 6.92
CA THR A 91 18.16 -9.13 6.83
C THR A 91 17.54 -7.85 7.38
N LEU A 92 18.36 -6.89 7.82
CA LEU A 92 17.88 -5.57 8.26
C LEU A 92 17.04 -4.87 7.18
N ARG A 93 17.41 -4.99 5.90
CA ARG A 93 16.64 -4.44 4.80
C ARG A 93 15.25 -5.07 4.68
N GLN A 94 15.13 -6.39 4.81
CA GLN A 94 13.84 -7.09 4.73
C GLN A 94 12.93 -6.69 5.89
N LEU A 95 13.49 -6.57 7.09
CA LEU A 95 12.75 -6.09 8.27
C LEU A 95 12.25 -4.65 8.03
N LEU A 96 13.12 -3.73 7.63
CA LEU A 96 12.75 -2.33 7.41
C LEU A 96 11.79 -2.13 6.23
N ASN A 97 11.80 -3.00 5.23
CA ASN A 97 10.78 -2.98 4.17
C ASN A 97 9.37 -3.22 4.73
N LYS A 98 9.21 -4.19 5.64
CA LYS A 98 7.91 -4.44 6.32
C LYS A 98 7.50 -3.27 7.20
N VAL A 99 8.45 -2.70 7.93
CA VAL A 99 8.22 -1.54 8.81
C VAL A 99 7.80 -0.32 7.98
N ALA A 100 8.52 -0.03 6.89
CA ALA A 100 8.17 1.05 5.97
C ALA A 100 6.80 0.83 5.30
N PHE A 101 6.47 -0.42 4.99
CA PHE A 101 5.16 -0.78 4.46
C PHE A 101 4.04 -0.48 5.47
N ASP A 102 4.17 -0.93 6.73
CA ASP A 102 3.17 -0.67 7.77
C ASP A 102 3.06 0.82 8.07
N LYS A 103 4.19 1.54 8.14
CA LYS A 103 4.20 3.01 8.34
C LYS A 103 3.50 3.73 7.18
N ALA A 104 3.82 3.39 5.93
CA ALA A 104 3.18 3.99 4.76
C ALA A 104 1.68 3.67 4.65
N LEU A 105 1.25 2.49 5.10
CA LEU A 105 -0.15 2.05 5.06
C LEU A 105 -0.97 2.57 6.25
N LEU A 106 -0.42 2.53 7.45
CA LEU A 106 -1.17 2.72 8.70
C LEU A 106 -0.75 3.98 9.48
N GLY A 107 0.32 4.67 9.03
CA GLY A 107 0.94 5.75 9.80
C GLY A 107 1.57 5.29 11.11
N ASN A 108 1.72 3.98 11.28
CA ASN A 108 2.29 3.35 12.47
C ASN A 108 3.03 2.08 12.09
N ALA A 109 4.16 1.84 12.74
CA ALA A 109 4.90 0.59 12.60
C ALA A 109 5.60 0.23 13.91
N PHE A 110 5.90 -1.07 14.08
CA PHE A 110 6.42 -1.59 15.33
C PHE A 110 7.59 -2.54 15.10
N ILE A 111 8.66 -2.36 15.87
CA ILE A 111 9.81 -3.29 15.91
C ILE A 111 9.98 -3.78 17.36
N GLU A 112 9.86 -5.07 17.56
CA GLU A 112 10.21 -5.72 18.81
C GLU A 112 11.71 -5.91 18.89
N ILE A 113 12.28 -5.57 20.04
CA ILE A 113 13.69 -5.75 20.39
C ILE A 113 13.78 -6.88 21.41
N VAL A 114 14.63 -7.86 21.14
CA VAL A 114 14.88 -8.99 22.02
C VAL A 114 16.38 -9.09 22.31
N THR A 115 16.73 -9.14 23.57
CA THR A 115 18.10 -9.33 24.06
C THR A 115 18.08 -10.16 25.36
N ASP A 116 19.24 -10.39 25.94
CA ASP A 116 19.37 -11.00 27.28
C ASP A 116 19.82 -9.95 28.33
N SER A 117 19.89 -10.36 29.59
CA SER A 117 20.29 -9.48 30.70
C SER A 117 21.73 -8.96 30.56
N ASP A 118 22.57 -9.66 29.85
CA ASP A 118 23.98 -9.33 29.69
C ASP A 118 24.27 -8.63 28.35
N HIS A 119 23.22 -8.40 27.54
CA HIS A 119 23.29 -7.79 26.21
C HIS A 119 24.26 -8.52 25.26
N THR A 120 24.27 -9.87 25.32
CA THR A 120 25.18 -10.69 24.50
C THR A 120 24.70 -10.84 23.07
N PHE A 121 23.41 -10.59 22.81
CA PHE A 121 22.82 -10.60 21.46
C PHE A 121 21.74 -9.52 21.31
N LEU A 122 21.47 -9.17 20.08
CA LEU A 122 20.36 -8.32 19.66
C LEU A 122 19.58 -9.01 18.54
N SER A 123 18.28 -9.15 18.72
CA SER A 123 17.37 -9.58 17.65
C SER A 123 16.23 -8.60 17.47
N LEU A 124 15.91 -8.31 16.22
CA LEU A 124 14.82 -7.41 15.84
C LEU A 124 13.73 -8.17 15.09
N TYR A 125 12.47 -7.95 15.47
CA TYR A 125 11.31 -8.55 14.81
C TYR A 125 10.30 -7.48 14.44
N HIS A 126 9.84 -7.48 13.19
CA HIS A 126 8.70 -6.69 12.79
C HIS A 126 7.43 -7.26 13.43
N GLN A 127 6.65 -6.40 14.07
CA GLN A 127 5.34 -6.75 14.57
C GLN A 127 4.26 -6.13 13.67
N ASP A 128 3.36 -6.98 13.15
CA ASP A 128 2.23 -6.55 12.34
C ASP A 128 1.42 -5.50 13.09
N ALA A 129 1.38 -4.28 12.57
CA ALA A 129 0.77 -3.15 13.23
C ALA A 129 -0.74 -3.36 13.51
N THR A 130 -1.42 -4.20 12.71
CA THR A 130 -2.84 -4.54 12.97
C THR A 130 -3.04 -5.32 14.28
N ARG A 131 -1.97 -5.98 14.76
CA ARG A 131 -1.96 -6.76 16.00
C ARG A 131 -1.53 -5.95 17.22
N CYS A 132 -1.08 -4.71 17.04
CA CYS A 132 -0.53 -3.86 18.08
C CYS A 132 -1.58 -2.87 18.59
N ARG A 133 -1.64 -2.64 19.91
CA ARG A 133 -2.42 -1.55 20.52
C ARG A 133 -1.63 -0.90 21.64
N VAL A 134 -1.74 0.41 21.71
CA VAL A 134 -1.15 1.19 22.83
C VAL A 134 -1.94 0.90 24.09
N ALA A 135 -1.28 0.46 25.15
CA ALA A 135 -1.90 0.22 26.45
C ALA A 135 -2.38 1.54 27.09
N LYS A 136 -3.28 1.45 28.06
CA LYS A 136 -3.84 2.64 28.74
C LYS A 136 -2.81 3.48 29.50
N ASP A 137 -1.72 2.87 29.94
CA ASP A 137 -0.61 3.55 30.58
C ASP A 137 0.24 4.38 29.58
N SER A 138 0.05 4.14 28.27
CA SER A 138 0.85 4.73 27.19
C SER A 138 2.35 4.43 27.26
N GLU A 139 2.73 3.45 28.08
CA GLU A 139 4.11 2.98 28.26
C GLU A 139 4.35 1.59 27.66
N HIS A 140 3.27 0.87 27.33
CA HIS A 140 3.33 -0.48 26.77
C HIS A 140 2.56 -0.59 25.46
N ILE A 141 2.96 -1.56 24.65
CA ILE A 141 2.22 -2.02 23.48
C ILE A 141 1.71 -3.44 23.76
N LEU A 142 0.41 -3.62 23.59
CA LEU A 142 -0.22 -4.92 23.67
C LEU A 142 -0.28 -5.57 22.29
N LEU A 143 0.19 -6.80 22.20
CA LEU A 143 0.13 -7.65 21.01
C LEU A 143 -0.96 -8.69 21.19
N HIS A 144 -1.95 -8.70 20.27
CA HIS A 144 -3.03 -9.67 20.30
C HIS A 144 -3.49 -10.03 18.88
N HIS A 145 -3.86 -11.29 18.67
CA HIS A 145 -4.25 -11.80 17.35
C HIS A 145 -5.70 -11.48 16.96
N ASN A 146 -6.58 -11.22 17.94
CA ASN A 146 -8.01 -10.98 17.69
C ASN A 146 -8.58 -9.91 18.62
N TRP A 147 -8.63 -8.67 18.17
CA TRP A 147 -9.12 -7.53 18.94
C TRP A 147 -10.64 -7.50 19.13
N ASN A 148 -11.41 -8.31 18.39
CA ASN A 148 -12.86 -8.44 18.61
C ASN A 148 -13.17 -9.29 19.84
N ASN A 149 -12.25 -10.17 20.23
CA ASN A 149 -12.36 -11.02 21.42
C ASN A 149 -11.07 -10.93 22.24
N PHE A 150 -10.79 -9.71 22.72
CA PHE A 150 -9.58 -9.42 23.47
C PHE A 150 -9.64 -10.06 24.87
N SER A 151 -8.53 -10.70 25.24
CA SER A 151 -8.27 -11.21 26.57
C SER A 151 -6.85 -10.83 26.99
N SER A 152 -6.72 -10.18 28.13
CA SER A 152 -5.41 -9.81 28.69
C SER A 152 -4.52 -11.01 29.02
N LYS A 153 -5.11 -12.19 29.20
CA LYS A 153 -4.34 -13.42 29.46
C LYS A 153 -3.60 -13.93 28.21
N ASP A 154 -4.13 -13.63 27.04
CA ASP A 154 -3.58 -14.08 25.75
C ASP A 154 -2.79 -12.97 25.05
N ALA A 155 -2.77 -11.76 25.62
CA ALA A 155 -2.03 -10.63 25.10
C ALA A 155 -0.59 -10.63 25.64
N VAL A 156 0.37 -10.34 24.76
CA VAL A 156 1.74 -10.04 25.14
C VAL A 156 1.85 -8.54 25.35
N SER A 157 2.35 -8.12 26.51
CA SER A 157 2.62 -6.71 26.82
C SER A 157 4.12 -6.46 26.69
N LEU A 158 4.50 -5.47 25.92
CA LEU A 158 5.90 -5.07 25.71
C LEU A 158 6.07 -3.59 26.06
N PRO A 159 7.06 -3.25 26.90
CA PRO A 159 7.33 -1.86 27.24
C PRO A 159 7.90 -1.12 26.02
N LEU A 160 7.59 0.18 25.92
CA LEU A 160 8.19 1.04 24.91
C LEU A 160 9.67 1.25 25.21
N TYR A 161 10.50 1.16 24.15
CA TYR A 161 11.91 1.51 24.24
C TYR A 161 12.07 2.96 24.77
N PRO A 162 13.04 3.23 25.68
CA PRO A 162 14.18 2.38 26.07
C PRO A 162 13.95 1.44 27.27
N LYS A 163 12.72 1.23 27.74
CA LYS A 163 12.43 0.31 28.84
C LYS A 163 12.47 -1.13 28.35
N PHE A 164 13.03 -2.03 29.14
CA PHE A 164 13.06 -3.48 28.90
C PHE A 164 12.40 -4.22 30.06
N GLU A 165 11.63 -5.25 29.74
CA GLU A 165 11.03 -6.13 30.74
C GLU A 165 11.38 -7.60 30.48
N PRO A 166 11.65 -8.38 31.56
CA PRO A 166 11.96 -9.79 31.45
C PRO A 166 10.69 -10.58 31.05
N GLN A 167 10.88 -11.50 30.13
CA GLN A 167 9.85 -12.44 29.72
C GLN A 167 10.08 -13.82 30.36
N ALA A 168 9.05 -14.69 30.30
CA ALA A 168 9.08 -16.03 30.89
C ALA A 168 10.19 -16.93 30.28
N ASP A 169 10.66 -16.62 29.09
CA ASP A 169 11.75 -17.32 28.40
C ASP A 169 13.16 -16.83 28.80
N GLY A 170 13.24 -15.89 29.75
CA GLY A 170 14.49 -15.31 30.24
C GLY A 170 15.06 -14.21 29.35
N THR A 171 14.39 -13.83 28.26
CA THR A 171 14.78 -12.70 27.42
C THR A 171 14.27 -11.37 27.99
N LEU A 172 14.99 -10.30 27.68
CA LEU A 172 14.54 -8.93 27.86
C LEU A 172 13.92 -8.46 26.57
N ARG A 173 12.72 -7.86 26.63
CA ARG A 173 12.03 -7.35 25.45
C ARG A 173 11.62 -5.91 25.61
N SER A 174 11.62 -5.23 24.50
CA SER A 174 11.15 -3.86 24.33
C SER A 174 10.51 -3.71 22.95
N ILE A 175 9.82 -2.59 22.70
CA ILE A 175 9.23 -2.33 21.38
C ILE A 175 9.41 -0.87 21.00
N ILE A 176 9.82 -0.63 19.74
CA ILE A 176 9.82 0.70 19.15
C ILE A 176 8.48 0.91 18.46
N HIS A 177 7.85 2.06 18.67
CA HIS A 177 6.64 2.49 17.97
C HIS A 177 6.96 3.70 17.11
N TYR A 178 6.99 3.52 15.79
CA TYR A 178 7.05 4.60 14.81
C TYR A 178 5.65 5.11 14.52
N LYS A 179 5.43 6.41 14.52
CA LYS A 179 4.10 6.97 14.24
C LYS A 179 4.18 8.31 13.52
N ASP A 180 3.36 8.48 12.49
CA ASP A 180 3.22 9.75 11.78
C ASP A 180 2.45 10.75 12.64
N TYR A 181 2.99 11.96 12.76
CA TYR A 181 2.36 12.99 13.56
C TYR A 181 1.12 13.54 12.87
N GLU A 182 0.00 13.56 13.61
CA GLU A 182 -1.22 14.26 13.21
C GLU A 182 -1.80 14.99 14.42
N PRO A 183 -2.11 16.30 14.32
CA PRO A 183 -2.67 17.08 15.43
C PRO A 183 -3.97 16.46 15.96
N GLY A 184 -4.02 16.26 17.28
CA GLY A 184 -5.19 15.68 17.95
C GLY A 184 -5.22 14.14 17.99
N PHE A 185 -4.14 13.48 17.51
CA PHE A 185 -3.93 12.04 17.61
C PHE A 185 -2.72 11.76 18.50
N GLU A 186 -2.97 11.38 19.76
CA GLU A 186 -1.93 11.22 20.75
C GLU A 186 -1.28 9.83 20.71
N HIS A 187 -2.11 8.78 20.61
CA HIS A 187 -1.67 7.41 20.80
C HIS A 187 -1.23 6.72 19.49
N TYR A 188 -1.81 7.10 18.38
CA TYR A 188 -1.51 6.53 17.06
C TYR A 188 -1.20 7.61 16.05
N GLY A 189 -0.33 7.30 15.12
CA GLY A 189 -0.13 8.11 13.93
C GLY A 189 -1.27 7.96 12.92
N VAL A 190 -1.35 8.88 11.99
CA VAL A 190 -2.32 8.87 10.90
C VAL A 190 -1.55 8.95 9.58
N PRO A 191 -1.78 8.02 8.64
CA PRO A 191 -1.05 8.04 7.38
C PRO A 191 -1.38 9.31 6.58
N PRO A 192 -0.37 9.97 5.96
CA PRO A 192 -0.57 11.24 5.25
C PRO A 192 -1.65 11.22 4.18
N TYR A 193 -1.89 10.05 3.56
CA TYR A 193 -2.89 9.89 2.51
C TYR A 193 -4.34 9.80 3.02
N ILE A 194 -4.58 9.88 4.31
CA ILE A 194 -5.91 9.68 4.91
C ILE A 194 -7.02 10.51 4.25
N ALA A 195 -6.69 11.72 3.79
CA ALA A 195 -7.61 12.58 3.05
C ALA A 195 -8.06 11.98 1.69
N GLY A 196 -7.25 11.07 1.12
CA GLY A 196 -7.52 10.40 -0.15
C GLY A 196 -8.35 9.12 -0.04
N LEU A 197 -8.83 8.72 1.15
CA LEU A 197 -9.61 7.47 1.31
C LEU A 197 -10.89 7.48 0.49
N GLY A 198 -11.59 8.61 0.46
CA GLY A 198 -12.81 8.77 -0.34
C GLY A 198 -12.57 8.54 -1.83
N VAL A 199 -11.45 9.04 -2.32
CA VAL A 199 -11.04 8.90 -3.73
C VAL A 199 -10.66 7.47 -4.06
N SER A 200 -9.96 6.77 -3.16
CA SER A 200 -9.65 5.35 -3.30
C SER A 200 -10.92 4.49 -3.36
N ALA A 201 -11.96 4.87 -2.59
CA ALA A 201 -13.27 4.24 -2.65
C ALA A 201 -13.99 4.49 -3.98
N ILE A 202 -13.87 5.70 -4.55
CA ILE A 202 -14.42 6.05 -5.86
C ILE A 202 -13.76 5.20 -6.94
N ALA A 203 -12.44 5.12 -6.99
CA ALA A 203 -11.72 4.30 -7.95
C ALA A 203 -12.22 2.83 -7.92
N TYR A 204 -12.31 2.25 -6.73
CA TYR A 204 -12.84 0.89 -6.56
C TYR A 204 -14.29 0.71 -7.03
N LYS A 205 -15.18 1.68 -6.71
CA LYS A 205 -16.59 1.62 -7.14
C LYS A 205 -16.70 1.72 -8.67
N THR A 206 -15.85 2.52 -9.29
CA THR A 206 -15.76 2.66 -10.75
C THR A 206 -15.33 1.33 -11.39
N ASP A 207 -14.31 0.67 -10.84
CA ASP A 207 -13.89 -0.66 -11.32
C ASP A 207 -15.00 -1.69 -11.18
N LYS A 208 -15.70 -1.73 -10.04
CA LYS A 208 -16.86 -2.62 -9.85
C LYS A 208 -17.99 -2.35 -10.83
N TRP A 209 -18.27 -1.10 -11.11
CA TRP A 209 -19.28 -0.73 -12.08
C TRP A 209 -18.91 -1.21 -13.49
N ASN A 210 -17.63 -1.03 -13.89
CA ASN A 210 -17.11 -1.53 -15.17
C ASN A 210 -17.21 -3.04 -15.27
N ILE A 211 -16.84 -3.79 -14.22
CA ILE A 211 -16.98 -5.25 -14.16
C ILE A 211 -18.45 -5.65 -14.32
N SER A 212 -19.36 -5.00 -13.59
CA SER A 212 -20.80 -5.29 -13.70
C SER A 212 -21.35 -5.04 -15.11
N ARG A 213 -20.85 -4.00 -15.80
CA ARG A 213 -21.22 -3.76 -17.22
C ARG A 213 -20.69 -4.85 -18.14
N LEU A 214 -19.45 -5.31 -17.94
CA LEU A 214 -18.89 -6.41 -18.71
C LEU A 214 -19.68 -7.70 -18.48
N ASP A 215 -20.02 -8.01 -17.23
CA ASP A 215 -20.82 -9.17 -16.85
C ASP A 215 -22.22 -9.10 -17.48
N ASN A 216 -22.77 -7.90 -17.61
CA ASN A 216 -24.05 -7.67 -18.28
C ASN A 216 -23.91 -7.45 -19.80
N SER A 217 -22.76 -7.80 -20.41
CA SER A 217 -22.47 -7.74 -21.85
C SER A 217 -22.68 -6.36 -22.49
N PHE A 218 -22.43 -5.28 -21.75
CA PHE A 218 -22.65 -3.89 -22.18
C PHE A 218 -24.09 -3.57 -22.62
N GLN A 219 -25.03 -4.51 -22.42
CA GLN A 219 -26.42 -4.25 -22.78
C GLN A 219 -27.08 -3.43 -21.66
N PRO A 220 -27.82 -2.40 -22.03
CA PRO A 220 -28.61 -1.65 -21.07
C PRO A 220 -29.63 -2.58 -20.44
N SER A 221 -29.78 -2.49 -19.12
CA SER A 221 -30.90 -3.11 -18.43
C SER A 221 -32.19 -2.61 -19.08
N GLY A 222 -33.11 -3.50 -19.31
CA GLY A 222 -34.39 -3.18 -19.93
C GLY A 222 -35.54 -3.67 -19.08
N VAL A 223 -36.73 -3.18 -19.37
CA VAL A 223 -37.97 -3.69 -18.80
C VAL A 223 -38.72 -4.41 -19.89
N MET A 224 -38.95 -5.71 -19.72
CA MET A 224 -39.81 -6.50 -20.57
C MET A 224 -41.22 -6.48 -19.99
N ILE A 225 -42.13 -5.86 -20.69
CA ILE A 225 -43.56 -5.86 -20.37
C ILE A 225 -44.20 -7.00 -21.16
N LEU A 226 -44.73 -7.96 -20.45
CA LEU A 226 -45.53 -9.08 -21.03
C LEU A 226 -46.99 -8.75 -20.83
N ASP A 227 -47.73 -8.62 -21.93
CA ASP A 227 -49.15 -8.31 -21.93
C ASP A 227 -49.89 -9.60 -22.35
N GLU A 228 -49.95 -10.56 -21.44
CA GLU A 228 -50.66 -11.85 -21.65
C GLU A 228 -51.81 -11.96 -20.65
N ALA A 229 -52.93 -12.55 -21.10
CA ALA A 229 -54.01 -12.85 -20.20
C ALA A 229 -53.61 -13.93 -19.21
N VAL A 230 -53.59 -13.59 -17.93
CA VAL A 230 -53.20 -14.47 -16.84
C VAL A 230 -54.44 -14.70 -15.98
N ASP A 231 -54.82 -15.97 -15.83
CA ASP A 231 -56.07 -16.33 -15.12
C ASP A 231 -56.00 -16.10 -13.60
N ASN A 232 -54.77 -15.99 -13.03
CA ASN A 232 -54.54 -15.75 -11.61
C ASN A 232 -53.13 -15.29 -11.31
N GLU A 233 -52.91 -14.75 -10.10
CA GLU A 233 -51.63 -14.25 -9.62
C GLU A 233 -50.53 -15.26 -9.61
N PHE A 234 -50.84 -16.57 -9.34
CA PHE A 234 -49.88 -17.66 -9.33
C PHE A 234 -49.29 -17.95 -10.72
N ASP A 235 -50.09 -17.86 -11.78
CA ASP A 235 -49.62 -18.01 -13.15
C ASP A 235 -48.74 -16.85 -13.59
N ALA A 236 -49.04 -15.61 -13.14
CA ALA A 236 -48.20 -14.46 -13.35
C ALA A 236 -46.82 -14.62 -12.66
N GLU A 237 -46.81 -15.06 -11.42
CA GLU A 237 -45.54 -15.31 -10.68
C GLU A 237 -44.75 -16.44 -11.33
N ARG A 238 -45.40 -17.50 -11.80
CA ARG A 238 -44.74 -18.60 -12.51
C ARG A 238 -44.15 -18.17 -13.85
N MET A 239 -44.81 -17.27 -14.59
CA MET A 239 -44.26 -16.68 -15.82
C MET A 239 -43.04 -15.82 -15.56
N VAL A 240 -43.07 -14.97 -14.54
CA VAL A 240 -41.91 -14.15 -14.11
C VAL A 240 -40.76 -15.09 -13.69
N HIS A 241 -41.05 -16.10 -12.89
CA HIS A 241 -40.02 -17.04 -12.42
C HIS A 241 -39.38 -17.83 -13.56
N ASN A 242 -40.19 -18.33 -14.53
CA ASN A 242 -39.69 -19.00 -15.72
C ASN A 242 -38.87 -18.07 -16.64
N ALA A 243 -39.25 -16.80 -16.73
CA ALA A 243 -38.48 -15.80 -17.45
C ALA A 243 -37.16 -15.47 -16.74
N GLU A 244 -37.19 -15.30 -15.42
CA GLU A 244 -35.98 -15.12 -14.60
C GLU A 244 -35.03 -16.33 -14.70
N GLU A 245 -35.52 -17.57 -14.63
CA GLU A 245 -34.67 -18.77 -14.80
C GLU A 245 -34.04 -18.84 -16.20
N ARG A 246 -34.74 -18.46 -17.24
CA ARG A 246 -34.19 -18.45 -18.61
C ARG A 246 -33.17 -17.37 -18.86
N PHE A 247 -33.25 -16.26 -18.14
CA PHE A 247 -32.39 -15.09 -18.31
C PHE A 247 -31.44 -14.86 -17.13
N SER A 248 -31.66 -15.49 -15.95
CA SER A 248 -30.74 -15.41 -14.83
C SER A 248 -29.46 -16.18 -15.16
N GLY A 249 -28.33 -15.56 -14.89
CA GLY A 249 -27.00 -16.08 -15.24
C GLY A 249 -26.59 -15.86 -16.69
N LYS A 250 -27.40 -15.16 -17.50
CA LYS A 250 -26.99 -14.64 -18.80
C LYS A 250 -26.73 -13.13 -18.73
N PRO A 251 -25.83 -12.63 -19.56
CA PRO A 251 -25.54 -11.21 -19.61
C PRO A 251 -26.79 -10.39 -19.93
N GLY A 252 -27.09 -9.35 -19.13
CA GLY A 252 -28.23 -8.45 -19.29
C GLY A 252 -29.33 -8.71 -18.26
N GLN A 253 -29.38 -7.91 -17.21
CA GLN A 253 -30.52 -7.95 -16.28
C GLN A 253 -31.72 -7.26 -16.91
N VAL A 254 -32.80 -8.00 -17.07
CA VAL A 254 -34.09 -7.50 -17.60
C VAL A 254 -35.10 -7.63 -16.48
N MET A 255 -35.81 -6.55 -16.20
CA MET A 255 -36.96 -6.56 -15.31
C MET A 255 -38.20 -7.05 -16.09
N PHE A 256 -38.92 -8.02 -15.56
CA PHE A 256 -40.15 -8.54 -16.15
C PHE A 256 -41.34 -7.95 -15.41
N ILE A 257 -42.31 -7.48 -16.18
CA ILE A 257 -43.60 -6.99 -15.69
C ILE A 257 -44.69 -7.72 -16.49
N VAL A 258 -45.51 -8.49 -15.82
CA VAL A 258 -46.72 -9.12 -16.43
C VAL A 258 -47.89 -8.19 -16.20
N LYS A 259 -48.58 -7.84 -17.28
CA LYS A 259 -49.83 -7.10 -17.26
C LYS A 259 -51.01 -8.01 -17.50
N ASP A 260 -52.14 -7.66 -16.92
CA ASP A 260 -53.43 -8.32 -17.24
C ASP A 260 -53.79 -8.04 -18.70
N GLY A 261 -53.93 -9.10 -19.50
CA GLY A 261 -53.98 -9.03 -20.93
C GLY A 261 -55.12 -8.18 -21.47
N SER A 262 -54.80 -7.31 -22.41
CA SER A 262 -55.75 -6.61 -23.22
C SER A 262 -56.00 -7.37 -24.55
N GLU A 263 -57.14 -7.15 -25.24
CA GLU A 263 -57.48 -7.81 -26.51
C GLU A 263 -56.44 -7.67 -27.64
N LYS A 264 -55.39 -6.89 -27.42
CA LYS A 264 -54.20 -6.75 -28.30
C LYS A 264 -52.93 -6.97 -27.49
N ASP A 265 -52.14 -7.92 -27.91
CA ASP A 265 -50.80 -8.16 -27.39
C ASP A 265 -49.95 -6.85 -27.53
N ASN A 266 -49.66 -6.21 -26.42
CA ASN A 266 -48.80 -5.04 -26.30
C ASN A 266 -47.50 -5.34 -25.58
N SER A 267 -47.03 -6.62 -25.61
CA SER A 267 -45.74 -6.97 -25.05
C SER A 267 -44.63 -6.18 -25.71
N ARG A 268 -43.79 -5.55 -24.89
CA ARG A 268 -42.72 -4.71 -25.41
C ARG A 268 -41.51 -4.68 -24.47
N PHE A 269 -40.35 -4.59 -25.08
CA PHE A 269 -39.10 -4.30 -24.37
C PHE A 269 -38.82 -2.79 -24.35
N LEU A 270 -38.60 -2.27 -23.17
CA LEU A 270 -38.19 -0.90 -22.95
C LEU A 270 -36.73 -0.90 -22.51
N PRO A 271 -35.80 -0.57 -23.41
CA PRO A 271 -34.40 -0.48 -23.01
C PRO A 271 -34.19 0.74 -22.10
N ILE A 272 -33.49 0.54 -21.00
CA ILE A 272 -32.99 1.63 -20.16
C ILE A 272 -31.62 2.00 -20.72
N SER A 273 -31.54 3.10 -21.47
CA SER A 273 -30.26 3.60 -21.95
C SER A 273 -29.45 4.15 -20.79
N ALA A 274 -28.28 3.55 -20.55
CA ALA A 274 -27.29 4.13 -19.64
C ALA A 274 -26.73 5.40 -20.29
N SER A 275 -27.03 6.56 -19.74
CA SER A 275 -26.41 7.80 -20.17
C SER A 275 -24.95 7.87 -19.68
N SER A 276 -24.05 8.31 -20.57
CA SER A 276 -22.68 8.77 -20.36
C SER A 276 -21.62 7.74 -19.93
N ASP A 277 -21.01 7.06 -20.91
CA ASP A 277 -19.81 6.23 -20.70
C ASP A 277 -18.56 7.07 -20.41
N GLY A 278 -18.47 8.31 -20.90
CA GLY A 278 -17.32 9.17 -20.73
C GLY A 278 -17.08 9.69 -19.32
N ASP A 279 -18.13 9.83 -18.52
CA ASP A 279 -18.02 10.40 -17.17
C ASP A 279 -17.28 9.47 -16.20
N TRP A 280 -17.41 8.14 -16.38
CA TRP A 280 -16.78 7.16 -15.50
C TRP A 280 -15.28 7.00 -15.75
N GLU A 281 -14.84 7.09 -17.01
CA GLU A 281 -13.41 7.06 -17.37
C GLU A 281 -12.71 8.33 -16.85
N ALA A 282 -13.34 9.49 -17.03
CA ALA A 282 -12.85 10.75 -16.49
C ALA A 282 -12.76 10.72 -14.97
N LEU A 283 -13.80 10.18 -14.30
CA LEU A 283 -13.83 10.03 -12.85
C LEU A 283 -12.74 9.08 -12.33
N HIS A 284 -12.54 7.94 -13.00
CA HIS A 284 -11.47 7.00 -12.65
C HIS A 284 -10.08 7.63 -12.82
N THR A 285 -9.86 8.36 -13.92
CA THR A 285 -8.59 9.06 -14.19
C THR A 285 -8.33 10.14 -13.14
N GLN A 286 -9.35 10.94 -12.81
CA GLN A 286 -9.24 11.94 -11.76
C GLN A 286 -8.96 11.28 -10.41
N ALA A 287 -9.69 10.23 -10.04
CA ALA A 287 -9.48 9.51 -8.79
C ALA A 287 -8.04 8.96 -8.69
N THR A 288 -7.50 8.42 -9.78
CA THR A 288 -6.11 7.97 -9.83
C THR A 288 -5.12 9.11 -9.56
N ASN A 289 -5.35 10.29 -10.16
CA ASN A 289 -4.52 11.47 -9.92
C ASN A 289 -4.59 11.95 -8.47
N ASP A 290 -5.78 12.01 -7.92
CA ASP A 290 -6.01 12.49 -6.56
C ASP A 290 -5.41 11.54 -5.52
N ILE A 291 -5.40 10.22 -5.78
CA ILE A 291 -4.68 9.24 -4.95
C ILE A 291 -3.18 9.53 -4.94
N VAL A 292 -2.57 9.79 -6.10
CA VAL A 292 -1.13 10.12 -6.19
C VAL A 292 -0.82 11.39 -5.39
N VAL A 293 -1.65 12.42 -5.52
CA VAL A 293 -1.50 13.68 -4.75
C VAL A 293 -1.65 13.44 -3.25
N ALA A 294 -2.67 12.67 -2.83
CA ALA A 294 -2.90 12.36 -1.43
C ALA A 294 -1.72 11.61 -0.79
N HIS A 295 -1.02 10.80 -1.57
CA HIS A 295 0.20 10.13 -1.13
C HIS A 295 1.45 11.00 -1.16
N SER A 296 1.40 12.24 -1.65
CA SER A 296 2.60 13.06 -1.93
C SER A 296 3.63 12.26 -2.73
N TRP A 297 3.18 11.61 -3.82
CA TRP A 297 4.00 10.70 -4.62
C TRP A 297 4.02 11.07 -6.09
N PHE A 298 4.79 10.35 -6.91
CA PHE A 298 5.01 10.64 -8.31
C PHE A 298 4.49 9.52 -9.22
N ARG A 299 3.79 9.89 -10.29
CA ARG A 299 3.16 8.93 -11.22
C ARG A 299 4.17 8.02 -11.92
N SER A 300 5.29 8.59 -12.38
CA SER A 300 6.30 7.84 -13.13
C SER A 300 6.99 6.79 -12.26
N LEU A 301 7.17 7.05 -10.96
CA LEU A 301 7.79 6.11 -10.03
C LEU A 301 6.89 4.89 -9.74
N SER A 302 5.59 5.03 -9.94
CA SER A 302 4.63 3.93 -9.79
C SER A 302 4.18 3.30 -11.11
N GLY A 303 4.80 3.71 -12.24
CA GLY A 303 4.48 3.16 -13.55
C GLY A 303 3.08 3.54 -14.04
N LEU A 304 2.54 4.68 -13.59
CA LEU A 304 1.19 5.16 -13.94
C LEU A 304 1.16 6.09 -15.16
N ASP A 305 2.31 6.35 -15.78
CA ASP A 305 2.42 7.21 -16.98
C ASP A 305 2.28 6.37 -18.24
N TYR A 306 1.13 6.49 -18.89
CA TYR A 306 0.81 5.76 -20.12
C TYR A 306 1.10 6.54 -21.42
N SER A 307 1.35 7.86 -21.36
CA SER A 307 1.13 8.73 -22.52
C SER A 307 2.37 9.10 -23.34
N THR A 308 3.61 8.82 -22.92
CA THR A 308 4.78 9.45 -23.56
C THR A 308 5.99 8.55 -23.77
N GLY A 309 5.85 7.25 -23.77
CA GLY A 309 7.00 6.35 -23.83
C GLY A 309 7.87 6.44 -22.57
N PHE A 310 8.88 5.59 -22.50
CA PHE A 310 9.79 5.54 -21.35
C PHE A 310 10.73 6.76 -21.38
N ASN A 311 10.44 7.80 -20.59
CA ASN A 311 11.30 8.96 -20.42
C ASN A 311 12.16 8.80 -19.16
N SER A 312 13.39 8.32 -19.34
CA SER A 312 14.32 8.06 -18.23
C SER A 312 14.73 9.33 -17.47
N GLU A 313 14.83 10.47 -18.15
CA GLU A 313 15.21 11.74 -17.51
C GLU A 313 14.12 12.21 -16.53
N ARG A 314 12.86 12.15 -16.96
CA ARG A 314 11.73 12.51 -16.09
C ARG A 314 11.68 11.61 -14.85
N ILE A 315 11.83 10.30 -15.03
CA ILE A 315 11.85 9.35 -13.91
C ILE A 315 12.98 9.68 -12.92
N LEU A 316 14.16 10.05 -13.44
CA LEU A 316 15.29 10.45 -12.59
C LEU A 316 15.02 11.72 -11.82
N HIS A 317 14.47 12.77 -12.45
CA HIS A 317 14.10 14.00 -11.77
C HIS A 317 13.02 13.77 -10.70
N GLU A 318 11.97 13.03 -11.03
CA GLU A 318 10.93 12.69 -10.04
C GLU A 318 11.49 11.86 -8.89
N TYR A 319 12.43 10.94 -9.17
CA TYR A 319 13.14 10.19 -8.13
C TYR A 319 13.98 11.09 -7.23
N GLU A 320 14.74 12.04 -7.79
CA GLU A 320 15.53 13.00 -7.02
C GLU A 320 14.66 13.84 -6.10
N VAL A 321 13.51 14.30 -6.59
CA VAL A 321 12.56 15.05 -5.77
C VAL A 321 11.98 14.14 -4.67
N ALA A 322 11.52 12.92 -5.01
CA ALA A 322 11.01 11.97 -4.04
C ALA A 322 12.05 11.60 -2.98
N LEU A 323 13.31 11.42 -3.39
CA LEU A 323 14.42 11.12 -2.49
C LEU A 323 14.58 12.22 -1.43
N ASN A 324 14.64 13.48 -1.87
CA ASN A 324 14.91 14.60 -0.98
C ASN A 324 13.70 15.05 -0.15
N THR A 325 12.46 14.84 -0.64
CA THR A 325 11.25 15.34 0.04
C THR A 325 10.54 14.29 0.89
N VAL A 326 10.70 13.00 0.57
CA VAL A 326 9.98 11.91 1.25
C VAL A 326 10.95 10.87 1.80
N ILE A 327 11.80 10.28 0.93
CA ILE A 327 12.52 9.06 1.26
C ILE A 327 13.56 9.29 2.35
N LEU A 328 14.40 10.32 2.24
CA LEU A 328 15.47 10.59 3.22
C LEU A 328 14.92 10.91 4.61
N GLY A 329 13.79 11.64 4.70
CA GLY A 329 13.13 11.91 5.97
C GLY A 329 12.63 10.63 6.64
N GLU A 330 11.93 9.79 5.90
CA GLU A 330 11.44 8.50 6.39
C GLU A 330 12.59 7.54 6.79
N GLN A 331 13.67 7.51 6.00
CA GLN A 331 14.86 6.71 6.31
C GLN A 331 15.54 7.17 7.60
N ALA A 332 15.63 8.48 7.82
CA ALA A 332 16.20 9.03 9.05
C ALA A 332 15.37 8.64 10.28
N GLU A 333 14.03 8.80 10.20
CA GLU A 333 13.12 8.40 11.28
C GLU A 333 13.22 6.90 11.62
N LEU A 334 13.35 6.04 10.61
CA LEU A 334 13.46 4.60 10.84
C LEU A 334 14.81 4.21 11.44
N LEU A 335 15.89 4.87 11.02
CA LEU A 335 17.24 4.43 11.34
C LEU A 335 17.74 5.00 12.66
N GLU A 336 17.31 6.21 13.05
CA GLU A 336 17.80 6.89 14.25
C GLU A 336 17.60 6.07 15.55
N PRO A 337 16.39 5.57 15.87
CA PRO A 337 16.21 4.73 17.06
C PRO A 337 16.97 3.38 16.95
N LEU A 338 17.13 2.84 15.75
CA LEU A 338 17.85 1.58 15.55
C LEU A 338 19.35 1.74 15.79
N ARG A 339 19.95 2.87 15.38
CA ARG A 339 21.36 3.18 15.68
C ARG A 339 21.61 3.22 17.18
N GLU A 340 20.68 3.85 17.93
CA GLU A 340 20.76 3.87 19.39
C GLU A 340 20.69 2.47 19.99
N VAL A 341 19.71 1.66 19.57
CA VAL A 341 19.54 0.26 20.03
C VAL A 341 20.78 -0.59 19.72
N ILE A 342 21.27 -0.53 18.48
CA ILE A 342 22.45 -1.28 18.04
C ILE A 342 23.69 -0.88 18.88
N THR A 343 23.89 0.43 19.05
CA THR A 343 25.02 0.92 19.82
C THR A 343 24.91 0.54 21.31
N ALA A 344 23.72 0.67 21.90
CA ALA A 344 23.49 0.38 23.31
C ALA A 344 23.63 -1.11 23.65
N ILE A 345 23.19 -2.00 22.76
CA ILE A 345 23.15 -3.45 23.04
C ILE A 345 24.39 -4.15 22.49
N LEU A 346 24.78 -3.92 21.25
CA LEU A 346 25.96 -4.61 20.66
C LEU A 346 27.28 -3.91 20.98
N GLY A 347 27.25 -2.70 21.55
CA GLY A 347 28.47 -1.96 21.89
C GLY A 347 29.29 -1.49 20.68
N VAL A 348 28.67 -1.44 19.48
CA VAL A 348 29.32 -1.04 18.23
C VAL A 348 28.79 0.35 17.81
N ASP A 349 29.65 1.17 17.23
CA ASP A 349 29.23 2.49 16.71
C ASP A 349 28.41 2.29 15.41
N ALA A 350 27.11 2.47 15.51
CA ALA A 350 26.19 2.41 14.37
C ALA A 350 25.97 3.75 13.67
N SER A 351 26.71 4.81 14.02
CA SER A 351 26.51 6.16 13.44
C SER A 351 26.75 6.22 11.94
N SER A 352 27.65 5.37 11.42
CA SER A 352 27.97 5.26 10.00
C SER A 352 26.98 4.42 9.19
N LEU A 353 25.99 3.77 9.84
CA LEU A 353 25.00 2.93 9.16
C LEU A 353 24.01 3.83 8.38
N GLU A 354 24.02 3.73 7.06
CA GLU A 354 23.18 4.53 6.16
C GLU A 354 22.54 3.67 5.07
N PHE A 355 21.37 4.08 4.59
CA PHE A 355 20.73 3.43 3.45
C PHE A 355 21.48 3.70 2.15
N VAL A 356 21.59 2.67 1.31
CA VAL A 356 22.05 2.82 -0.06
C VAL A 356 20.85 3.12 -0.95
N ASN A 357 20.80 4.32 -1.49
CA ASN A 357 19.78 4.75 -2.43
C ASN A 357 20.30 4.68 -3.86
N ARG A 358 19.53 4.05 -4.76
CA ARG A 358 19.86 3.96 -6.18
C ARG A 358 18.64 4.35 -7.01
N PRO A 359 18.81 5.20 -8.02
CA PRO A 359 17.73 5.55 -8.91
C PRO A 359 17.22 4.31 -9.67
N PRO A 360 15.92 4.30 -10.07
CA PRO A 360 15.32 3.17 -10.78
C PRO A 360 15.86 2.99 -12.20
N THR A 361 16.45 4.03 -12.75
CA THR A 361 17.13 4.02 -14.07
C THR A 361 18.53 4.56 -13.92
N ARG A 362 19.44 4.12 -14.78
CA ARG A 362 20.80 4.65 -14.80
C ARG A 362 20.85 5.88 -15.69
N SER A 363 21.13 7.06 -15.14
CA SER A 363 21.67 8.14 -15.96
C SER A 363 23.19 8.00 -15.99
N LYS A 364 23.73 7.91 -17.18
CA LYS A 364 25.18 8.08 -17.33
C LYS A 364 25.47 9.57 -17.25
N PRO A 365 26.36 10.02 -16.36
CA PRO A 365 26.70 11.44 -16.30
C PRO A 365 27.14 11.94 -17.67
N ILE A 366 26.62 13.08 -18.11
CA ILE A 366 26.91 13.68 -19.43
C ILE A 366 28.42 13.91 -19.61
N TYR A 367 29.14 14.12 -18.51
CA TYR A 367 30.60 14.28 -18.45
C TYR A 367 31.38 12.96 -18.38
N MET A 368 30.71 11.80 -18.38
CA MET A 368 31.36 10.50 -18.42
C MET A 368 31.85 10.20 -19.82
N LYS A 369 33.07 9.70 -19.97
CA LYS A 369 33.60 9.25 -21.26
C LYS A 369 32.96 7.92 -21.66
N VAL A 370 32.93 7.66 -22.96
CA VAL A 370 32.35 6.42 -23.53
C VAL A 370 32.99 5.17 -22.92
N TRP A 371 34.31 5.12 -22.78
CA TRP A 371 34.98 3.96 -22.17
C TRP A 371 34.62 3.76 -20.69
N GLU A 372 34.44 4.84 -19.92
CA GLU A 372 34.00 4.76 -18.52
C GLU A 372 32.58 4.21 -18.42
N ALA A 373 31.71 4.65 -19.32
CA ALA A 373 30.34 4.15 -19.40
C ALA A 373 30.28 2.67 -19.78
N ARG A 374 31.10 2.24 -20.73
CA ARG A 374 31.21 0.82 -21.13
C ARG A 374 31.75 -0.05 -20.01
N ARG A 375 32.80 0.43 -19.30
CA ARG A 375 33.33 -0.23 -18.10
C ARG A 375 32.26 -0.40 -17.02
N ALA A 376 31.47 0.64 -16.76
CA ALA A 376 30.39 0.59 -15.76
C ALA A 376 29.28 -0.42 -16.12
N ASP A 377 29.05 -0.65 -17.42
CA ASP A 377 28.08 -1.62 -17.94
C ASP A 377 28.65 -3.04 -18.08
N GLY A 378 29.94 -3.26 -17.77
CA GLY A 378 30.59 -4.55 -17.94
C GLY A 378 30.83 -4.93 -19.42
N LEU A 379 30.84 -3.94 -20.31
CA LEU A 379 31.14 -4.11 -21.73
C LEU A 379 32.63 -3.96 -21.97
N ASP A 380 33.14 -4.55 -23.08
CA ASP A 380 34.52 -4.35 -23.51
C ASP A 380 34.81 -2.85 -23.72
N TYR A 381 35.88 -2.39 -23.12
CA TYR A 381 36.28 -0.97 -23.18
C TYR A 381 37.78 -0.83 -23.40
N ASP A 382 38.15 0.20 -24.10
CA ASP A 382 39.53 0.58 -24.33
C ASP A 382 39.73 2.07 -24.04
N PRO A 383 40.43 2.43 -22.94
CA PRO A 383 40.69 3.81 -22.61
C PRO A 383 41.57 4.55 -23.61
N GLU A 384 42.31 3.82 -24.48
CA GLU A 384 43.18 4.41 -25.52
C GLU A 384 42.49 4.53 -26.88
N ASP A 385 41.30 3.92 -27.07
CA ASP A 385 40.53 4.09 -28.32
C ASP A 385 39.96 5.53 -28.38
N GLU A 386 40.44 6.29 -29.38
CA GLU A 386 40.00 7.68 -29.60
C GLU A 386 38.47 7.82 -29.67
N ARG A 387 37.75 6.84 -30.21
CA ARG A 387 36.29 6.83 -30.30
C ARG A 387 35.60 6.68 -28.94
N GLN A 388 36.29 6.16 -27.93
CA GLN A 388 35.80 5.99 -26.59
C GLN A 388 36.24 7.12 -25.65
N GLN A 389 37.07 8.04 -26.11
CA GLN A 389 37.51 9.21 -25.33
C GLN A 389 36.49 10.37 -25.33
N TYR A 390 35.47 10.34 -26.18
CA TYR A 390 34.44 11.38 -26.22
C TYR A 390 33.55 11.32 -24.98
N TYR A 391 33.09 12.48 -24.55
CA TYR A 391 32.04 12.55 -23.49
C TYR A 391 30.70 12.13 -24.06
N LEU A 392 29.85 11.54 -23.24
CA LEU A 392 28.50 11.11 -23.65
C LEU A 392 27.66 12.26 -24.20
N SER A 393 27.86 13.50 -23.70
CA SER A 393 27.25 14.73 -24.23
C SER A 393 27.61 15.06 -25.67
N GLU A 394 28.71 14.54 -26.15
CA GLU A 394 29.23 14.84 -27.51
C GLU A 394 28.73 13.83 -28.55
N ILE A 395 28.28 12.65 -28.12
CA ILE A 395 27.79 11.60 -29.02
C ILE A 395 26.60 12.07 -29.87
N SER A 396 25.73 12.89 -29.31
CA SER A 396 24.57 13.44 -30.03
C SER A 396 24.96 14.40 -31.19
N LYS A 397 26.19 14.93 -31.19
CA LYS A 397 26.71 15.82 -32.24
C LYS A 397 27.32 15.05 -33.41
N TYR A 398 27.70 13.81 -33.20
CA TYR A 398 28.21 12.94 -34.27
C TYR A 398 27.04 12.13 -34.82
N ASN A 399 26.57 12.52 -36.01
CA ASN A 399 25.56 11.80 -36.77
C ASN A 399 25.86 10.29 -36.78
N VAL A 400 24.86 9.50 -36.37
CA VAL A 400 24.84 8.03 -36.27
C VAL A 400 25.17 7.31 -37.61
N THR A 401 25.38 8.05 -38.69
CA THR A 401 25.69 7.53 -40.04
C THR A 401 27.16 7.11 -40.26
N LYS A 402 28.02 7.17 -39.22
CA LYS A 402 29.42 6.72 -39.33
C LYS A 402 29.83 5.61 -38.35
N ILE A 403 28.88 4.96 -37.71
CA ILE A 403 29.14 3.75 -36.93
C ILE A 403 28.42 2.60 -37.61
N GLY A 404 29.02 2.16 -38.71
CA GLY A 404 28.75 0.92 -39.41
C GLY A 404 29.94 0.01 -39.23
#